data_1ff3c29d22a49b40f4f4e964db653cad
#
_entry.id   1ff3c29d22a49b40f4f4e964db653cad
#
_cell.length_a   1.000
_cell.length_b   1.000
_cell.length_c   1.000
_cell.angle_alpha   90.00
_cell.angle_beta   90.00
_cell.angle_gamma   90.00
#
_symmetry.space_group_name_H-M   'P 1'
#
loop_
_entity.id
_entity.type
_entity.pdbx_description
1 polymer ?
#
loop_
_entity_poly.entity_id
_entity_poly.type
_entity_poly.pdbx_seq_one_letter_code
_entity_poly.pdbx_strand_id
1 'polypeptide(L)'
;MARKGKKVVHTSGKRKTAVARATVKVGKGRVRVNSEPIEILQPALARRKAMEPLVIADAMNRLSKVDINLTTTGGGIMGQTDAIRTAIARGLVHYNGGAEGIDEELRDEYLRFDRSLLVNDPRRKEPKHQLGRGARRKKQKSYR
;
A
#
# COMPACT_ATOMS: atom_id res chain seq x y z
N MET A 1 32.64 -14.58 15.62
CA MET A 1 32.07 -13.46 14.80
C MET A 1 30.55 -13.58 14.74
N ALA A 2 29.81 -12.70 15.38
CA ALA A 2 28.36 -12.68 15.32
C ALA A 2 27.89 -12.37 13.88
N ARG A 3 27.09 -13.23 13.25
CA ARG A 3 26.49 -12.97 11.95
C ARG A 3 25.59 -11.75 12.09
N LYS A 4 25.96 -10.63 11.47
CA LYS A 4 25.13 -9.43 11.37
C LYS A 4 23.81 -9.86 10.70
N GLY A 5 22.71 -9.91 11.46
CA GLY A 5 21.41 -10.34 10.97
C GLY A 5 21.01 -9.49 9.76
N LYS A 6 20.48 -10.14 8.69
CA LYS A 6 19.99 -9.41 7.52
C LYS A 6 18.81 -8.53 7.96
N LYS A 7 18.87 -7.24 7.65
CA LYS A 7 17.77 -6.30 7.95
C LYS A 7 16.48 -6.79 7.24
N VAL A 8 15.42 -6.99 8.00
CA VAL A 8 14.08 -7.32 7.49
C VAL A 8 13.10 -6.32 8.12
N VAL A 9 12.25 -5.72 7.30
CA VAL A 9 11.24 -4.75 7.74
C VAL A 9 9.86 -5.28 7.37
N HIS A 10 8.94 -5.24 8.31
CA HIS A 10 7.54 -5.59 8.11
C HIS A 10 6.68 -4.33 8.18
N THR A 11 5.87 -4.10 7.14
CA THR A 11 4.94 -2.97 7.08
C THR A 11 3.57 -3.40 6.62
N SER A 12 2.58 -2.56 6.84
CA SER A 12 1.21 -2.82 6.41
C SER A 12 0.57 -1.59 5.81
N GLY A 13 -0.29 -1.83 4.82
CA GLY A 13 -1.23 -0.87 4.26
C GLY A 13 -2.66 -1.37 4.41
N LYS A 14 -3.60 -0.46 4.53
CA LYS A 14 -5.02 -0.80 4.71
C LYS A 14 -5.92 0.15 3.92
N ARG A 15 -6.90 -0.40 3.23
CA ARG A 15 -7.95 0.36 2.56
C ARG A 15 -9.30 -0.33 2.71
N LYS A 16 -10.23 0.28 3.44
CA LYS A 16 -11.52 -0.33 3.82
C LYS A 16 -11.29 -1.68 4.51
N THR A 17 -11.72 -2.79 3.90
CA THR A 17 -11.54 -4.15 4.40
C THR A 17 -10.29 -4.85 3.84
N ALA A 18 -9.64 -4.26 2.82
CA ALA A 18 -8.40 -4.78 2.26
C ALA A 18 -7.21 -4.47 3.18
N VAL A 19 -6.38 -5.47 3.41
CA VAL A 19 -5.13 -5.37 4.16
C VAL A 19 -4.00 -5.96 3.33
N ALA A 20 -2.91 -5.22 3.19
CA ALA A 20 -1.66 -5.70 2.60
C ALA A 20 -0.56 -5.69 3.66
N ARG A 21 0.20 -6.78 3.73
CA ARG A 21 1.40 -6.90 4.57
C ARG A 21 2.61 -7.06 3.67
N ALA A 22 3.59 -6.18 3.84
CA ALA A 22 4.84 -6.21 3.10
C ALA A 22 5.98 -6.67 4.00
N THR A 23 6.79 -7.58 3.47
CA THR A 23 8.08 -7.99 4.04
C THR A 23 9.16 -7.51 3.11
N VAL A 24 9.98 -6.59 3.57
CA VAL A 24 11.07 -5.96 2.84
C VAL A 24 12.40 -6.52 3.34
N LYS A 25 13.23 -7.02 2.43
CA LYS A 25 14.52 -7.63 2.74
C LYS A 25 15.57 -7.29 1.69
N VAL A 26 16.83 -7.56 1.98
CA VAL A 26 17.92 -7.46 1.00
C VAL A 26 17.64 -8.34 -0.21
N GLY A 27 17.78 -7.78 -1.42
CA GLY A 27 17.46 -8.49 -2.65
C GLY A 27 18.01 -7.86 -3.93
N LYS A 28 17.28 -8.03 -5.02
CA LYS A 28 17.65 -7.63 -6.38
C LYS A 28 16.56 -6.77 -7.06
N GLY A 29 15.70 -6.10 -6.32
CA GLY A 29 14.62 -5.28 -6.86
C GLY A 29 13.33 -6.05 -7.19
N ARG A 30 13.14 -7.28 -6.69
CA ARG A 30 11.96 -8.08 -7.01
C ARG A 30 10.78 -7.73 -6.10
N VAL A 31 9.62 -7.46 -6.72
CA VAL A 31 8.39 -7.19 -5.99
C VAL A 31 7.33 -8.24 -6.34
N ARG A 32 6.79 -8.91 -5.34
CA ARG A 32 5.79 -9.97 -5.51
C ARG A 32 4.57 -9.72 -4.65
N VAL A 33 3.40 -9.93 -5.24
CA VAL A 33 2.09 -9.87 -4.58
C VAL A 33 1.48 -11.26 -4.60
N ASN A 34 1.21 -11.85 -3.44
CA ASN A 34 0.71 -13.22 -3.30
C ASN A 34 1.53 -14.25 -4.11
N SER A 35 2.87 -14.11 -4.09
CA SER A 35 3.84 -14.94 -4.81
C SER A 35 3.98 -14.64 -6.32
N GLU A 36 3.10 -13.83 -6.92
CA GLU A 36 3.16 -13.43 -8.32
C GLU A 36 3.94 -12.10 -8.48
N PRO A 37 4.73 -11.92 -9.56
CA PRO A 37 5.37 -10.64 -9.85
C PRO A 37 4.34 -9.53 -10.02
N ILE A 38 4.65 -8.32 -9.52
CA ILE A 38 3.73 -7.17 -9.59
C ILE A 38 3.45 -6.73 -11.05
N GLU A 39 4.37 -7.03 -11.97
CA GLU A 39 4.31 -6.68 -13.39
C GLU A 39 3.17 -7.39 -14.14
N ILE A 40 2.71 -8.54 -13.63
CA ILE A 40 1.60 -9.31 -14.24
C ILE A 40 0.27 -9.07 -13.54
N LEU A 41 0.23 -8.22 -12.52
CA LEU A 41 -1.01 -7.93 -11.77
C LEU A 41 -2.14 -7.44 -12.70
N GLN A 42 -3.30 -8.04 -12.57
CA GLN A 42 -4.51 -7.65 -13.29
C GLN A 42 -5.51 -6.95 -12.36
N PRO A 43 -6.29 -5.97 -12.84
CA PRO A 43 -6.25 -5.32 -14.16
C PRO A 43 -5.09 -4.30 -14.31
N ALA A 44 -4.83 -3.86 -15.54
CA ALA A 44 -3.72 -2.95 -15.85
C ALA A 44 -3.74 -1.64 -15.04
N LEU A 45 -4.93 -1.12 -14.73
CA LEU A 45 -5.08 0.08 -13.89
C LEU A 45 -4.58 -0.18 -12.45
N ALA A 46 -4.93 -1.33 -11.87
CA ALA A 46 -4.47 -1.74 -10.55
C ALA A 46 -2.94 -1.89 -10.54
N ARG A 47 -2.37 -2.53 -11.57
CA ARG A 47 -0.93 -2.67 -11.73
C ARG A 47 -0.22 -1.32 -11.74
N ARG A 48 -0.64 -0.39 -12.62
CA ARG A 48 -0.04 0.95 -12.72
C ARG A 48 -0.06 1.68 -11.38
N LYS A 49 -1.19 1.65 -10.68
CA LYS A 49 -1.33 2.29 -9.38
C LYS A 49 -0.46 1.64 -8.29
N ALA A 50 -0.35 0.31 -8.28
CA ALA A 50 0.51 -0.41 -7.34
C ALA A 50 2.00 -0.15 -7.57
N MET A 51 2.39 0.16 -8.80
CA MET A 51 3.78 0.44 -9.21
C MET A 51 4.23 1.88 -8.93
N GLU A 52 3.32 2.83 -8.67
CA GLU A 52 3.67 4.24 -8.42
C GLU A 52 4.80 4.42 -7.40
N PRO A 53 4.75 3.83 -6.18
CA PRO A 53 5.82 4.00 -5.22
C PRO A 53 7.15 3.36 -5.66
N LEU A 54 7.11 2.35 -6.52
CA LEU A 54 8.30 1.71 -7.05
C LEU A 54 9.00 2.60 -8.06
N VAL A 55 8.26 3.26 -8.95
CA VAL A 55 8.81 4.18 -9.96
C VAL A 55 9.53 5.35 -9.28
N ILE A 56 8.93 5.93 -8.23
CA ILE A 56 9.56 7.02 -7.47
C ILE A 56 10.83 6.54 -6.76
N ALA A 57 10.78 5.37 -6.11
CA ALA A 57 11.94 4.80 -5.42
C ALA A 57 13.07 4.39 -6.37
N ASP A 58 12.73 3.92 -7.58
CA ASP A 58 13.71 3.56 -8.60
C ASP A 58 14.45 4.80 -9.13
N ALA A 59 13.74 5.90 -9.38
CA ALA A 59 14.33 7.19 -9.75
C ALA A 59 15.36 7.70 -8.72
N MET A 60 15.18 7.35 -7.44
CA MET A 60 16.10 7.67 -6.35
C MET A 60 17.15 6.57 -6.05
N ASN A 61 17.22 5.51 -6.88
CA ASN A 61 18.09 4.34 -6.68
C ASN A 61 17.89 3.60 -5.34
N ARG A 62 16.66 3.61 -4.82
CA ARG A 62 16.29 2.97 -3.54
C ARG A 62 15.71 1.57 -3.68
N LEU A 63 15.47 1.10 -4.91
CA LEU A 63 14.81 -0.19 -5.20
C LEU A 63 15.79 -1.34 -5.51
N SER A 64 16.91 -1.06 -6.16
CA SER A 64 17.79 -2.07 -6.76
C SER A 64 18.37 -3.13 -5.81
N LYS A 65 18.44 -2.83 -4.50
CA LYS A 65 19.02 -3.72 -3.47
C LYS A 65 17.98 -4.36 -2.54
N VAL A 66 16.69 -4.29 -2.91
CA VAL A 66 15.58 -4.63 -2.01
C VAL A 66 14.62 -5.59 -2.69
N ASP A 67 14.25 -6.69 -2.02
CA ASP A 67 13.15 -7.56 -2.43
C ASP A 67 11.94 -7.31 -1.53
N ILE A 68 10.75 -7.20 -2.11
CA ILE A 68 9.49 -6.96 -1.41
C ILE A 68 8.52 -8.10 -1.69
N ASN A 69 8.10 -8.79 -0.64
CA ASN A 69 7.03 -9.77 -0.71
C ASN A 69 5.79 -9.23 -0.01
N LEU A 70 4.66 -9.20 -0.72
CA LEU A 70 3.38 -8.75 -0.20
C LEU A 70 2.38 -9.89 -0.13
N THR A 71 1.62 -9.92 0.95
CA THR A 71 0.44 -10.75 1.11
C THR A 71 -0.78 -9.85 1.27
N THR A 72 -1.81 -10.07 0.45
CA THR A 72 -3.04 -9.27 0.48
C THR A 72 -4.25 -10.11 0.80
N THR A 73 -5.13 -9.58 1.64
CA THR A 73 -6.37 -10.26 2.06
C THR A 73 -7.52 -9.26 2.16
N GLY A 74 -8.72 -9.73 1.87
CA GLY A 74 -9.98 -8.98 2.03
C GLY A 74 -10.19 -7.88 0.99
N GLY A 75 -11.39 -7.33 0.98
CA GLY A 75 -11.78 -6.24 0.07
C GLY A 75 -11.86 -6.63 -1.40
N GLY A 76 -11.90 -5.62 -2.25
CA GLY A 76 -11.90 -5.78 -3.71
C GLY A 76 -10.58 -5.34 -4.33
N ILE A 77 -10.41 -5.60 -5.62
CA ILE A 77 -9.16 -5.39 -6.39
C ILE A 77 -8.55 -4.00 -6.15
N MET A 78 -9.31 -2.93 -6.32
CA MET A 78 -8.81 -1.56 -6.15
C MET A 78 -8.48 -1.25 -4.68
N GLY A 79 -9.22 -1.81 -3.73
CA GLY A 79 -8.92 -1.66 -2.30
C GLY A 79 -7.62 -2.38 -1.91
N GLN A 80 -7.38 -3.57 -2.46
CA GLN A 80 -6.11 -4.28 -2.30
C GLN A 80 -4.96 -3.50 -2.92
N THR A 81 -5.17 -2.93 -4.12
CA THR A 81 -4.17 -2.08 -4.80
C THR A 81 -3.75 -0.89 -3.94
N ASP A 82 -4.72 -0.17 -3.35
CA ASP A 82 -4.43 0.94 -2.44
C ASP A 82 -3.65 0.48 -1.20
N ALA A 83 -4.02 -0.66 -0.65
CA ALA A 83 -3.31 -1.24 0.50
C ALA A 83 -1.88 -1.67 0.13
N ILE A 84 -1.67 -2.29 -1.04
CA ILE A 84 -0.36 -2.67 -1.58
C ILE A 84 0.52 -1.44 -1.73
N ARG A 85 0.01 -0.40 -2.41
CA ARG A 85 0.69 0.87 -2.65
C ARG A 85 1.23 1.47 -1.35
N THR A 86 0.39 1.56 -0.32
CA THR A 86 0.78 2.08 0.99
C THR A 86 1.79 1.17 1.71
N ALA A 87 1.62 -0.15 1.64
CA ALA A 87 2.55 -1.08 2.27
C ALA A 87 3.95 -1.03 1.65
N ILE A 88 4.06 -0.91 0.31
CA ILE A 88 5.32 -0.75 -0.40
C ILE A 88 6.01 0.55 0.00
N ALA A 89 5.32 1.68 -0.08
CA ALA A 89 5.88 2.99 0.22
C ALA A 89 6.45 3.05 1.64
N ARG A 90 5.68 2.62 2.63
CA ARG A 90 6.13 2.52 4.02
C ARG A 90 7.32 1.57 4.17
N GLY A 91 7.27 0.43 3.50
CA GLY A 91 8.34 -0.57 3.54
C GLY A 91 9.67 -0.02 3.06
N LEU A 92 9.67 0.70 1.94
CA LEU A 92 10.87 1.30 1.36
C LEU A 92 11.44 2.42 2.23
N VAL A 93 10.58 3.31 2.75
CA VAL A 93 10.99 4.39 3.66
C VAL A 93 11.67 3.85 4.92
N HIS A 94 11.09 2.83 5.57
CA HIS A 94 11.66 2.22 6.77
C HIS A 94 12.89 1.35 6.48
N TYR A 95 12.96 0.74 5.30
CA TYR A 95 14.10 -0.11 4.95
C TYR A 95 15.34 0.71 4.62
N ASN A 96 15.20 1.78 3.85
CA ASN A 96 16.30 2.61 3.38
C ASN A 96 16.81 3.61 4.44
N GLY A 97 16.04 3.90 5.48
CA GLY A 97 16.38 4.89 6.52
C GLY A 97 17.59 4.55 7.43
N GLY A 98 18.37 3.52 7.11
CA GLY A 98 19.64 3.22 7.81
C GLY A 98 19.50 3.03 9.32
N ALA A 99 20.32 3.73 10.08
CA ALA A 99 20.36 3.68 11.55
C ALA A 99 19.20 4.45 12.20
N GLU A 100 18.72 5.50 11.58
CA GLU A 100 17.59 6.34 12.05
C GLU A 100 16.22 5.72 11.74
N GLY A 101 16.19 4.66 10.93
CA GLY A 101 14.96 3.88 10.67
C GLY A 101 14.00 4.49 9.68
N ILE A 102 14.24 5.71 9.16
CA ILE A 102 13.38 6.41 8.18
C ILE A 102 14.26 7.10 7.13
N ASP A 103 13.95 6.90 5.85
CA ASP A 103 14.53 7.67 4.75
C ASP A 103 13.69 8.93 4.52
N GLU A 104 14.16 10.08 5.03
CA GLU A 104 13.43 11.34 4.99
C GLU A 104 13.29 11.86 3.56
N GLU A 105 14.32 11.72 2.72
CA GLU A 105 14.29 12.17 1.32
C GLU A 105 13.18 11.43 0.54
N LEU A 106 13.15 10.10 0.63
CA LEU A 106 12.14 9.28 -0.04
C LEU A 106 10.74 9.53 0.55
N ARG A 107 10.64 9.75 1.86
CA ARG A 107 9.38 10.11 2.53
C ARG A 107 8.82 11.42 2.02
N ASP A 108 9.65 12.45 1.91
CA ASP A 108 9.22 13.77 1.46
C ASP A 108 8.79 13.74 -0.01
N GLU A 109 9.47 12.98 -0.87
CA GLU A 109 9.08 12.79 -2.25
C GLU A 109 7.73 12.08 -2.38
N TYR A 110 7.48 11.05 -1.57
CA TYR A 110 6.17 10.42 -1.51
C TYR A 110 5.06 11.37 -1.04
N LEU A 111 5.34 12.23 -0.06
CA LEU A 111 4.36 13.22 0.42
C LEU A 111 4.06 14.30 -0.60
N ARG A 112 5.04 14.71 -1.41
CA ARG A 112 4.86 15.65 -2.53
C ARG A 112 3.98 15.06 -3.62
N PHE A 113 4.18 13.78 -3.94
CA PHE A 113 3.40 13.10 -4.97
C PHE A 113 1.97 12.83 -4.49
N ASP A 114 1.79 12.12 -3.40
CA ASP A 114 0.49 11.79 -2.80
C ASP A 114 0.64 11.36 -1.34
N ARG A 115 0.00 12.11 -0.44
CA ARG A 115 -0.05 11.78 0.99
C ARG A 115 -0.58 10.36 1.26
N SER A 116 -1.47 9.83 0.41
CA SER A 116 -2.06 8.50 0.59
C SER A 116 -1.09 7.34 0.38
N LEU A 117 0.14 7.61 -0.11
CA LEU A 117 1.24 6.63 -0.14
C LEU A 117 1.69 6.21 1.27
N LEU A 118 1.72 7.15 2.19
CA LEU A 118 2.20 6.91 3.55
C LEU A 118 1.09 6.84 4.59
N VAL A 119 -0.04 7.51 4.35
CA VAL A 119 -1.16 7.60 5.30
C VAL A 119 -2.36 6.84 4.77
N ASN A 120 -2.89 5.91 5.56
CA ASN A 120 -4.10 5.17 5.19
C ASN A 120 -5.31 6.12 5.10
N ASP A 121 -6.14 5.94 4.09
CA ASP A 121 -7.41 6.65 3.95
C ASP A 121 -8.47 6.03 4.88
N PRO A 122 -8.99 6.77 5.88
CA PRO A 122 -9.97 6.26 6.83
C PRO A 122 -11.40 6.21 6.30
N ARG A 123 -11.68 6.79 5.13
CA ARG A 123 -13.05 6.91 4.59
C ARG A 123 -13.71 5.55 4.42
N ARG A 124 -14.91 5.41 4.99
CA ARG A 124 -15.76 4.23 4.87
C ARG A 124 -17.18 4.64 4.48
N LYS A 125 -17.92 3.72 3.90
CA LYS A 125 -19.35 3.92 3.62
C LYS A 125 -20.11 3.98 4.95
N GLU A 126 -20.93 5.01 5.15
CA GLU A 126 -21.82 5.12 6.30
C GLU A 126 -22.85 3.99 6.27
N PRO A 127 -23.21 3.39 7.42
CA PRO A 127 -24.26 2.39 7.50
C PRO A 127 -25.61 3.02 7.12
N LYS A 128 -26.44 2.27 6.39
CA LYS A 128 -27.79 2.72 6.08
C LYS A 128 -28.70 2.65 7.32
N HIS A 129 -29.64 3.57 7.44
CA HIS A 129 -30.69 3.51 8.46
C HIS A 129 -31.75 2.47 8.13
N GLN A 130 -32.48 2.03 9.16
CA GLN A 130 -33.63 1.15 8.98
C GLN A 130 -34.64 1.78 8.00
N LEU A 131 -35.23 0.96 7.13
CA LEU A 131 -36.20 1.34 6.10
C LEU A 131 -35.69 2.38 5.09
N GLY A 132 -34.45 2.88 5.22
CA GLY A 132 -33.84 3.81 4.28
C GLY A 132 -33.08 3.09 3.15
N ARG A 133 -32.99 3.71 1.97
CA ARG A 133 -32.19 3.21 0.85
C ARG A 133 -30.69 3.51 0.98
N GLY A 134 -30.31 4.37 1.92
CA GLY A 134 -28.92 4.75 2.20
C GLY A 134 -28.80 5.41 3.56
N ALA A 135 -27.57 5.80 3.93
CA ALA A 135 -27.28 6.43 5.21
C ALA A 135 -28.02 7.79 5.37
N ARG A 136 -28.11 8.56 4.29
CA ARG A 136 -28.71 9.90 4.28
C ARG A 136 -29.96 9.99 3.40
N ARG A 137 -30.30 8.94 2.68
CA ARG A 137 -31.47 8.90 1.80
C ARG A 137 -32.65 8.30 2.55
N LYS A 138 -33.61 9.15 2.92
CA LYS A 138 -34.89 8.74 3.52
C LYS A 138 -35.77 7.99 2.50
N LYS A 139 -36.69 7.18 3.02
CA LYS A 139 -37.75 6.60 2.22
C LYS A 139 -38.60 7.73 1.62
N GLN A 140 -38.93 7.62 0.34
CA GLN A 140 -39.86 8.56 -0.29
C GLN A 140 -41.24 8.43 0.35
N LYS A 141 -41.79 9.54 0.84
CA LYS A 141 -43.17 9.59 1.33
C LYS A 141 -44.11 9.83 0.15
N SER A 142 -45.18 9.08 0.09
CA SER A 142 -46.29 9.35 -0.80
C SER A 142 -47.38 10.04 0.02
N TYR A 143 -47.75 11.23 -0.40
CA TYR A 143 -48.89 11.96 0.15
C TYR A 143 -50.01 11.80 -0.84
N ARG A 144 -51.06 11.09 -0.42
CA ARG A 144 -52.38 11.06 -1.10
C ARG A 144 -53.35 11.83 -0.25
#